data_314a97f2d75bae964ac9dc1a9cfc8b29
#
_entry.id   314a97f2d75bae964ac9dc1a9cfc8b29
#
_cell.length_a   1.000
_cell.length_b   1.000
_cell.length_c   1.000
_cell.angle_alpha   90.00
_cell.angle_beta   90.00
_cell.angle_gamma   90.00
#
_symmetry.space_group_name_H-M   'P 1'
#
loop_
_entity.id
_entity.type
_entity.pdbx_description
1 polymer ?
#
loop_
_entity_poly.entity_id
_entity_poly.type
_entity_poly.pdbx_seq_one_letter_code
_entity_poly.pdbx_strand_id
1 'polypeptide(L)'
;MREGVLIPRPETEELVDAILHGEREARRLLDVGTGSGCIAASLALGMPGTEVFAADISDDALTVAAENFQQLGAAVTLRKADALNGLEEAFPERFDAIVSNPPYVPESDRAAMHPNVRDHEPALALFVPDDDALRFYRAIARAGRRMLRPGGKLYFEIYERSAGQMRLLLGEEGYTDTEVREDLNGKPRMVCSRMK
;
A
#
# COMPACT_ATOMS: atom_id res chain seq x y z
N MET A 1 -17.83 4.10 6.14
CA MET A 1 -16.70 3.98 7.07
C MET A 1 -17.23 3.36 8.36
N ARG A 2 -16.54 2.37 8.90
CA ARG A 2 -16.88 1.68 10.15
C ARG A 2 -15.66 1.69 11.08
N GLU A 3 -15.87 1.51 12.38
CA GLU A 3 -14.78 1.23 13.30
C GLU A 3 -13.98 0.01 12.85
N GLY A 4 -12.69 -0.02 13.11
CA GLY A 4 -11.81 -1.15 12.75
C GLY A 4 -11.07 -1.02 11.42
N VAL A 5 -11.23 0.07 10.68
CA VAL A 5 -10.50 0.33 9.42
C VAL A 5 -9.92 1.73 9.42
N LEU A 6 -8.70 1.88 8.92
CA LEU A 6 -8.02 3.16 8.78
C LEU A 6 -8.85 4.13 7.93
N ILE A 7 -8.99 5.36 8.40
CA ILE A 7 -9.64 6.44 7.65
C ILE A 7 -8.68 6.88 6.53
N PRO A 8 -9.10 6.88 5.24
CA PRO A 8 -8.26 7.36 4.14
C PRO A 8 -7.73 8.77 4.40
N ARG A 9 -6.46 8.98 4.08
CA ARG A 9 -5.77 10.26 4.26
C ARG A 9 -5.66 11.00 2.93
N PRO A 10 -5.63 12.34 2.94
CA PRO A 10 -5.40 13.13 1.73
C PRO A 10 -4.11 12.76 0.99
N GLU A 11 -3.05 12.43 1.72
CA GLU A 11 -1.77 12.01 1.16
C GLU A 11 -1.87 10.71 0.35
N THR A 12 -2.79 9.83 0.71
CA THR A 12 -3.07 8.60 -0.04
C THR A 12 -3.72 8.89 -1.40
N GLU A 13 -4.47 10.00 -1.53
CA GLU A 13 -5.01 10.43 -2.82
C GLU A 13 -3.90 10.83 -3.79
N GLU A 14 -2.84 11.47 -3.30
CA GLU A 14 -1.66 11.82 -4.10
C GLU A 14 -0.90 10.57 -4.59
N LEU A 15 -0.83 9.52 -3.77
CA LEU A 15 -0.28 8.23 -4.17
C LEU A 15 -1.08 7.61 -5.31
N VAL A 16 -2.40 7.61 -5.21
CA VAL A 16 -3.30 7.12 -6.26
C VAL A 16 -3.11 7.94 -7.55
N ASP A 17 -3.07 9.26 -7.45
CA ASP A 17 -2.86 10.15 -8.61
C ASP A 17 -1.54 9.85 -9.32
N ALA A 18 -0.46 9.64 -8.56
CA ALA A 18 0.84 9.27 -9.10
C ALA A 18 0.79 7.96 -9.90
N ILE A 19 0.01 6.96 -9.45
CA ILE A 19 -0.16 5.68 -10.14
C ILE A 19 -1.01 5.87 -11.40
N LEU A 20 -2.14 6.58 -11.32
CA LEU A 20 -3.03 6.86 -12.45
C LEU A 20 -2.29 7.55 -13.61
N HIS A 21 -1.34 8.42 -13.30
CA HIS A 21 -0.52 9.11 -14.31
C HIS A 21 0.67 8.27 -14.78
N GLY A 22 1.28 7.47 -13.90
CA GLY A 22 2.50 6.72 -14.16
C GLY A 22 2.30 5.35 -14.79
N GLU A 23 1.11 4.74 -14.63
CA GLU A 23 0.84 3.35 -14.99
C GLU A 23 -0.33 3.19 -15.99
N ARG A 24 -0.48 4.13 -16.93
CA ARG A 24 -1.61 4.15 -17.89
C ARG A 24 -1.79 2.90 -18.74
N GLU A 25 -0.72 2.13 -18.92
CA GLU A 25 -0.71 0.89 -19.72
C GLU A 25 -0.72 -0.38 -18.84
N ALA A 26 -0.81 -0.21 -17.52
CA ALA A 26 -0.83 -1.34 -16.60
C ALA A 26 -2.07 -2.22 -16.85
N ARG A 27 -1.84 -3.52 -16.91
CA ARG A 27 -2.89 -4.53 -17.07
C ARG A 27 -3.34 -5.11 -15.73
N ARG A 28 -2.43 -5.17 -14.76
CA ARG A 28 -2.69 -5.74 -13.43
C ARG A 28 -2.02 -4.93 -12.34
N LEU A 29 -2.81 -4.54 -11.36
CA LEU A 29 -2.37 -3.83 -10.16
C LEU A 29 -2.78 -4.62 -8.91
N LEU A 30 -1.95 -4.57 -7.87
CA LEU A 30 -2.24 -5.14 -6.55
C LEU A 30 -2.10 -4.09 -5.47
N ASP A 31 -3.15 -3.93 -4.66
CA ASP A 31 -3.16 -3.12 -3.44
C ASP A 31 -3.01 -4.03 -2.22
N VAL A 32 -1.91 -3.88 -1.47
CA VAL A 32 -1.57 -4.71 -0.30
C VAL A 32 -1.83 -3.94 0.98
N GLY A 33 -2.62 -4.52 1.89
CA GLY A 33 -3.12 -3.83 3.08
C GLY A 33 -4.20 -2.82 2.69
N THR A 34 -5.18 -3.28 1.92
CA THR A 34 -6.17 -2.40 1.26
C THR A 34 -7.07 -1.62 2.21
N GLY A 35 -7.21 -2.08 3.47
CA GLY A 35 -8.04 -1.42 4.47
C GLY A 35 -9.48 -1.23 4.01
N SER A 36 -9.90 0.03 3.86
CA SER A 36 -11.22 0.38 3.33
C SER A 36 -11.41 0.09 1.84
N GLY A 37 -10.35 -0.27 1.12
CA GLY A 37 -10.37 -0.47 -0.33
C GLY A 37 -10.24 0.83 -1.13
N CYS A 38 -9.92 1.96 -0.51
CA CYS A 38 -9.93 3.27 -1.19
C CYS A 38 -8.92 3.34 -2.35
N ILE A 39 -7.70 2.83 -2.17
CA ILE A 39 -6.69 2.78 -3.24
C ILE A 39 -7.18 1.90 -4.38
N ALA A 40 -7.53 0.65 -4.09
CA ALA A 40 -7.96 -0.32 -5.09
C ALA A 40 -9.20 0.15 -5.87
N ALA A 41 -10.21 0.72 -5.16
CA ALA A 41 -11.41 1.24 -5.80
C ALA A 41 -11.10 2.41 -6.74
N SER A 42 -10.27 3.36 -6.29
CA SER A 42 -9.89 4.53 -7.11
C SER A 42 -9.12 4.11 -8.36
N LEU A 43 -8.20 3.13 -8.24
CA LEU A 43 -7.46 2.58 -9.39
C LEU A 43 -8.39 1.84 -10.36
N ALA A 44 -9.31 1.01 -9.85
CA ALA A 44 -10.25 0.28 -10.71
C ALA A 44 -11.19 1.20 -11.50
N LEU A 45 -11.63 2.30 -10.88
CA LEU A 45 -12.50 3.28 -11.52
C LEU A 45 -11.73 4.22 -12.47
N GLY A 46 -10.49 4.59 -12.09
CA GLY A 46 -9.65 5.50 -12.86
C GLY A 46 -8.90 4.86 -14.03
N MET A 47 -8.81 3.53 -14.08
CA MET A 47 -8.05 2.78 -15.11
C MET A 47 -8.93 1.71 -15.77
N PRO A 48 -9.88 2.09 -16.63
CA PRO A 48 -10.73 1.12 -17.33
C PRO A 48 -9.90 0.13 -18.15
N GLY A 49 -10.13 -1.17 -17.93
CA GLY A 49 -9.39 -2.25 -18.60
C GLY A 49 -8.21 -2.81 -17.81
N THR A 50 -7.87 -2.23 -16.66
CA THR A 50 -6.89 -2.76 -15.72
C THR A 50 -7.57 -3.72 -14.73
N GLU A 51 -7.02 -4.92 -14.56
CA GLU A 51 -7.43 -5.86 -13.52
C GLU A 51 -6.83 -5.41 -12.19
N VAL A 52 -7.67 -4.99 -11.25
CA VAL A 52 -7.22 -4.57 -9.92
C VAL A 52 -7.49 -5.65 -8.90
N PHE A 53 -6.47 -5.97 -8.14
CA PHE A 53 -6.49 -6.93 -7.03
C PHE A 53 -6.24 -6.19 -5.72
N ALA A 54 -6.79 -6.72 -4.63
CA ALA A 54 -6.60 -6.15 -3.31
C ALA A 54 -6.42 -7.26 -2.25
N ALA A 55 -5.60 -7.01 -1.26
CA ALA A 55 -5.34 -7.91 -0.16
C ALA A 55 -5.43 -7.20 1.19
N ASP A 56 -5.95 -7.91 2.19
CA ASP A 56 -5.83 -7.54 3.59
C ASP A 56 -5.79 -8.81 4.46
N ILE A 57 -5.24 -8.71 5.66
CA ILE A 57 -5.25 -9.78 6.65
C ILE A 57 -6.51 -9.73 7.53
N SER A 58 -7.08 -8.54 7.71
CA SER A 58 -8.23 -8.27 8.57
C SER A 58 -9.55 -8.63 7.88
N ASP A 59 -10.36 -9.48 8.51
CA ASP A 59 -11.70 -9.81 8.02
C ASP A 59 -12.64 -8.59 8.04
N ASP A 60 -12.47 -7.68 9.00
CA ASP A 60 -13.23 -6.43 9.06
C ASP A 60 -12.88 -5.51 7.89
N ALA A 61 -11.58 -5.37 7.56
CA ALA A 61 -11.13 -4.60 6.41
C ALA A 61 -11.66 -5.18 5.10
N LEU A 62 -11.57 -6.51 4.92
CA LEU A 62 -12.10 -7.20 3.74
C LEU A 62 -13.61 -6.98 3.59
N THR A 63 -14.36 -7.01 4.69
CA THR A 63 -15.81 -6.76 4.66
C THR A 63 -16.11 -5.33 4.22
N VAL A 64 -15.43 -4.33 4.80
CA VAL A 64 -15.61 -2.92 4.45
C VAL A 64 -15.20 -2.65 3.01
N ALA A 65 -14.06 -3.20 2.56
CA ALA A 65 -13.59 -3.06 1.18
C ALA A 65 -14.60 -3.64 0.18
N ALA A 66 -15.10 -4.85 0.44
CA ALA A 66 -16.10 -5.49 -0.43
C ALA A 66 -17.39 -4.65 -0.54
N GLU A 67 -17.91 -4.13 0.57
CA GLU A 67 -19.08 -3.24 0.58
C GLU A 67 -18.83 -1.96 -0.23
N ASN A 68 -17.64 -1.34 -0.05
CA ASN A 68 -17.26 -0.14 -0.80
C ASN A 68 -17.13 -0.42 -2.29
N PHE A 69 -16.50 -1.53 -2.69
CA PHE A 69 -16.40 -1.92 -4.10
C PHE A 69 -17.78 -2.11 -4.73
N GLN A 70 -18.69 -2.78 -4.03
CA GLN A 70 -20.06 -2.96 -4.49
C GLN A 70 -20.79 -1.62 -4.64
N GLN A 71 -20.71 -0.74 -3.64
CA GLN A 71 -21.39 0.57 -3.65
C GLN A 71 -20.89 1.48 -4.76
N LEU A 72 -19.57 1.44 -5.04
CA LEU A 72 -18.93 2.25 -6.07
C LEU A 72 -18.98 1.64 -7.46
N GLY A 73 -19.37 0.38 -7.59
CA GLY A 73 -19.28 -0.36 -8.85
C GLY A 73 -17.84 -0.62 -9.29
N ALA A 74 -16.90 -0.67 -8.35
CA ALA A 74 -15.49 -0.93 -8.63
C ALA A 74 -15.23 -2.42 -8.79
N ALA A 75 -14.69 -2.84 -9.93
CA ALA A 75 -14.36 -4.23 -10.22
C ALA A 75 -12.98 -4.58 -9.65
N VAL A 76 -12.94 -5.09 -8.42
CA VAL A 76 -11.71 -5.46 -7.69
C VAL A 76 -11.77 -6.93 -7.26
N THR A 77 -10.69 -7.67 -7.50
CA THR A 77 -10.53 -9.04 -6.97
C THR A 77 -9.91 -8.97 -5.57
N LEU A 78 -10.73 -9.21 -4.55
CA LEU A 78 -10.33 -9.13 -3.15
C LEU A 78 -9.96 -10.51 -2.60
N ARG A 79 -8.79 -10.63 -1.92
CA ARG A 79 -8.33 -11.86 -1.28
C ARG A 79 -7.79 -11.59 0.11
N LYS A 80 -7.98 -12.56 1.02
CA LYS A 80 -7.33 -12.53 2.34
C LYS A 80 -5.90 -12.99 2.20
N ALA A 81 -4.94 -12.13 2.61
CA ALA A 81 -3.52 -12.47 2.62
C ALA A 81 -2.77 -11.66 3.67
N ASP A 82 -1.73 -12.27 4.25
CA ASP A 82 -0.80 -11.60 5.16
C ASP A 82 0.33 -10.98 4.34
N ALA A 83 0.51 -9.68 4.45
CA ALA A 83 1.60 -8.94 3.78
C ALA A 83 3.00 -9.40 4.23
N LEU A 84 3.12 -9.98 5.42
CA LEU A 84 4.38 -10.51 5.94
C LEU A 84 4.69 -11.93 5.42
N ASN A 85 3.63 -12.71 5.10
CA ASN A 85 3.76 -14.09 4.69
C ASN A 85 2.60 -14.50 3.78
N GLY A 86 2.90 -15.14 2.65
CA GLY A 86 1.86 -15.78 1.84
C GLY A 86 1.22 -14.92 0.75
N LEU A 87 1.74 -13.73 0.45
CA LEU A 87 1.24 -12.94 -0.69
C LEU A 87 1.37 -13.69 -2.01
N GLU A 88 2.50 -14.38 -2.22
CA GLU A 88 2.79 -15.09 -3.46
C GLU A 88 1.85 -16.29 -3.69
N GLU A 89 1.48 -16.98 -2.60
CA GLU A 89 0.53 -18.09 -2.64
C GLU A 89 -0.90 -17.60 -2.89
N ALA A 90 -1.24 -16.45 -2.33
CA ALA A 90 -2.56 -15.85 -2.52
C ALA A 90 -2.74 -15.27 -3.95
N PHE A 91 -1.64 -14.82 -4.56
CA PHE A 91 -1.65 -14.17 -5.87
C PHE A 91 -0.62 -14.81 -6.82
N PRO A 92 -1.00 -15.87 -7.55
CA PRO A 92 -0.13 -16.48 -8.55
C PRO A 92 0.04 -15.62 -9.81
N GLU A 93 -0.71 -14.52 -9.92
CA GLU A 93 -0.66 -13.58 -11.02
C GLU A 93 0.65 -12.76 -11.00
N ARG A 94 1.03 -12.21 -12.18
CA ARG A 94 2.10 -11.22 -12.31
C ARG A 94 1.49 -9.84 -12.48
N PHE A 95 2.06 -8.84 -11.79
CA PHE A 95 1.57 -7.48 -11.72
C PHE A 95 2.50 -6.51 -12.45
N ASP A 96 1.91 -5.45 -13.00
CA ASP A 96 2.66 -4.33 -13.58
C ASP A 96 3.04 -3.34 -12.48
N ALA A 97 2.18 -3.19 -11.46
CA ALA A 97 2.54 -2.46 -10.24
C ALA A 97 1.89 -3.09 -8.99
N ILE A 98 2.58 -2.93 -7.87
CA ILE A 98 2.09 -3.24 -6.52
C ILE A 98 2.12 -1.94 -5.72
N VAL A 99 1.03 -1.62 -5.05
CA VAL A 99 0.91 -0.45 -4.17
C VAL A 99 0.60 -0.90 -2.75
N SER A 100 1.08 -0.15 -1.77
CA SER A 100 0.71 -0.36 -0.38
C SER A 100 0.84 0.92 0.44
N ASN A 101 -0.11 1.13 1.34
CA ASN A 101 0.00 2.02 2.48
C ASN A 101 0.02 1.15 3.74
N PRO A 102 1.16 0.52 4.09
CA PRO A 102 1.23 -0.40 5.20
C PRO A 102 1.37 0.34 6.54
N PRO A 103 1.16 -0.32 7.68
CA PRO A 103 1.50 0.26 8.97
C PRO A 103 2.97 0.70 9.01
N TYR A 104 3.22 1.92 9.50
CA TYR A 104 4.57 2.49 9.51
C TYR A 104 4.91 3.34 10.74
N VAL A 105 3.97 3.56 11.65
CA VAL A 105 4.21 4.40 12.83
C VAL A 105 4.90 3.56 13.91
N PRO A 106 6.12 3.94 14.36
CA PRO A 106 6.77 3.24 15.47
C PRO A 106 5.92 3.31 16.75
N GLU A 107 5.91 2.26 17.54
CA GLU A 107 5.17 2.23 18.83
C GLU A 107 5.59 3.37 19.77
N SER A 108 6.85 3.78 19.75
CA SER A 108 7.37 4.92 20.53
C SER A 108 6.70 6.25 20.19
N ASP A 109 6.21 6.42 18.95
CA ASP A 109 5.53 7.64 18.51
C ASP A 109 4.03 7.68 18.89
N ARG A 110 3.47 6.58 19.42
CA ARG A 110 2.06 6.47 19.81
C ARG A 110 1.60 7.58 20.75
N ALA A 111 2.42 7.93 21.73
CA ALA A 111 2.08 8.95 22.72
C ALA A 111 1.98 10.37 22.13
N ALA A 112 2.66 10.62 21.01
CA ALA A 112 2.66 11.91 20.33
C ALA A 112 1.51 12.07 19.33
N MET A 113 0.77 10.99 19.06
CA MET A 113 -0.34 11.01 18.09
C MET A 113 -1.57 11.73 18.64
N HIS A 114 -2.36 12.30 17.71
CA HIS A 114 -3.63 12.89 18.07
C HIS A 114 -4.57 11.82 18.68
N PRO A 115 -5.27 12.11 19.82
CA PRO A 115 -6.11 11.13 20.50
C PRO A 115 -7.14 10.44 19.59
N ASN A 116 -7.76 11.17 18.68
CA ASN A 116 -8.76 10.61 17.76
C ASN A 116 -8.21 9.49 16.88
N VAL A 117 -6.94 9.58 16.46
CA VAL A 117 -6.28 8.54 15.67
C VAL A 117 -5.87 7.38 16.58
N ARG A 118 -5.15 7.72 17.67
CA ARG A 118 -4.59 6.73 18.58
C ARG A 118 -5.65 5.83 19.22
N ASP A 119 -6.82 6.40 19.58
CA ASP A 119 -7.80 5.74 20.42
C ASP A 119 -8.96 5.11 19.62
N HIS A 120 -9.13 5.46 18.34
CA HIS A 120 -10.26 5.01 17.52
C HIS A 120 -9.87 4.28 16.23
N GLU A 121 -8.62 4.37 15.78
CA GLU A 121 -8.17 3.62 14.61
C GLU A 121 -7.46 2.31 15.03
N PRO A 122 -7.55 1.24 14.22
CA PRO A 122 -7.02 -0.05 14.62
C PRO A 122 -5.50 -0.02 14.74
N ALA A 123 -4.96 -0.45 15.87
CA ALA A 123 -3.52 -0.48 16.12
C ALA A 123 -2.74 -1.27 15.05
N LEU A 124 -3.36 -2.36 14.54
CA LEU A 124 -2.80 -3.19 13.47
C LEU A 124 -2.57 -2.42 12.15
N ALA A 125 -3.36 -1.39 11.88
CA ALA A 125 -3.25 -0.57 10.67
C ALA A 125 -2.27 0.61 10.84
N LEU A 126 -1.79 0.89 12.06
CA LEU A 126 -0.97 2.06 12.34
C LEU A 126 0.46 1.70 12.75
N PHE A 127 0.60 0.75 13.71
CA PHE A 127 1.84 0.62 14.46
C PHE A 127 2.72 -0.54 14.00
N VAL A 128 4.02 -0.28 14.10
CA VAL A 128 5.09 -1.25 13.88
C VAL A 128 6.03 -1.26 15.10
N PRO A 129 6.72 -2.39 15.38
CA PRO A 129 7.76 -2.44 16.39
C PRO A 129 8.88 -1.44 16.10
N ASP A 130 9.41 -0.79 17.14
CA ASP A 130 10.48 0.20 17.02
C ASP A 130 11.78 -0.37 16.45
N ASP A 131 12.06 -1.63 16.71
CA ASP A 131 13.24 -2.35 16.23
C ASP A 131 13.13 -2.86 14.79
N ASP A 132 11.93 -2.85 14.21
CA ASP A 132 11.69 -3.25 12.80
C ASP A 132 10.57 -2.44 12.13
N ALA A 133 10.75 -1.12 12.08
CA ALA A 133 9.78 -0.20 11.48
C ALA A 133 9.56 -0.41 9.98
N LEU A 134 10.49 -1.07 9.29
CA LEU A 134 10.41 -1.33 7.84
C LEU A 134 9.92 -2.74 7.49
N ARG A 135 9.41 -3.51 8.45
CA ARG A 135 9.07 -4.92 8.26
C ARG A 135 8.10 -5.18 7.10
N PHE A 136 7.04 -4.39 6.99
CA PHE A 136 6.05 -4.54 5.92
C PHE A 136 6.64 -4.19 4.55
N TYR A 137 7.35 -3.07 4.47
CA TYR A 137 8.02 -2.67 3.23
C TYR A 137 8.98 -3.74 2.72
N ARG A 138 9.79 -4.31 3.63
CA ARG A 138 10.73 -5.38 3.30
C ARG A 138 10.01 -6.64 2.82
N ALA A 139 8.96 -7.06 3.50
CA ALA A 139 8.20 -8.24 3.13
C ALA A 139 7.53 -8.08 1.77
N ILE A 140 6.85 -6.95 1.54
CA ILE A 140 6.18 -6.65 0.27
C ILE A 140 7.21 -6.50 -0.87
N ALA A 141 8.36 -5.86 -0.63
CA ALA A 141 9.42 -5.76 -1.62
C ALA A 141 9.98 -7.14 -2.02
N ARG A 142 10.19 -8.03 -1.05
CA ARG A 142 10.62 -9.42 -1.33
C ARG A 142 9.61 -10.20 -2.13
N ALA A 143 8.35 -10.17 -1.75
CA ALA A 143 7.27 -10.79 -2.51
C ALA A 143 7.16 -10.16 -3.91
N GLY A 144 7.28 -8.85 -4.01
CA GLY A 144 7.24 -8.10 -5.27
C GLY A 144 8.28 -8.56 -6.29
N ARG A 145 9.46 -9.00 -5.86
CA ARG A 145 10.48 -9.57 -6.78
C ARG A 145 9.98 -10.79 -7.58
N ARG A 146 9.05 -11.52 -7.00
CA ARG A 146 8.46 -12.70 -7.65
C ARG A 146 7.13 -12.39 -8.32
N MET A 147 6.41 -11.39 -7.81
CA MET A 147 5.07 -11.05 -8.26
C MET A 147 5.05 -9.96 -9.33
N LEU A 148 6.05 -9.09 -9.41
CA LEU A 148 6.14 -8.09 -10.46
C LEU A 148 6.64 -8.70 -11.77
N ARG A 149 6.20 -8.12 -12.88
CA ARG A 149 6.81 -8.33 -14.18
C ARG A 149 8.15 -7.60 -14.25
N PRO A 150 9.08 -8.00 -15.14
CA PRO A 150 10.28 -7.20 -15.42
C PRO A 150 9.88 -5.77 -15.77
N GLY A 151 10.50 -4.79 -15.11
CA GLY A 151 10.17 -3.36 -15.27
C GLY A 151 8.93 -2.89 -14.50
N GLY A 152 8.21 -3.78 -13.83
CA GLY A 152 7.09 -3.44 -12.96
C GLY A 152 7.54 -2.63 -11.74
N LYS A 153 6.60 -1.93 -11.09
CA LYS A 153 6.94 -0.97 -10.04
C LYS A 153 6.29 -1.29 -8.70
N LEU A 154 7.00 -0.89 -7.64
CA LEU A 154 6.46 -0.78 -6.29
C LEU A 154 6.13 0.68 -5.97
N TYR A 155 4.98 0.89 -5.35
CA TYR A 155 4.52 2.17 -4.83
C TYR A 155 4.20 2.02 -3.35
N PHE A 156 4.78 2.90 -2.52
CA PHE A 156 4.53 2.92 -1.08
C PHE A 156 4.17 4.31 -0.59
N GLU A 157 3.16 4.40 0.27
CA GLU A 157 3.09 5.49 1.22
C GLU A 157 4.08 5.21 2.34
N ILE A 158 4.80 6.23 2.81
CA ILE A 158 5.88 6.08 3.79
C ILE A 158 5.76 7.06 4.95
N TYR A 159 6.34 6.70 6.07
CA TYR A 159 6.58 7.64 7.15
C TYR A 159 7.58 8.72 6.71
N GLU A 160 7.28 10.00 6.99
CA GLU A 160 8.06 11.14 6.51
C GLU A 160 9.56 11.07 6.82
N ARG A 161 9.93 10.37 7.91
CA ARG A 161 11.32 10.20 8.35
C ARG A 161 12.04 9.00 7.74
N SER A 162 11.34 8.14 7.02
CA SER A 162 11.90 6.86 6.53
C SER A 162 12.47 6.92 5.11
N ALA A 163 12.39 8.05 4.42
CA ALA A 163 12.77 8.17 3.00
C ALA A 163 14.18 7.64 2.67
N GLY A 164 15.18 7.96 3.50
CA GLY A 164 16.55 7.46 3.33
C GLY A 164 16.66 5.95 3.51
N GLN A 165 16.01 5.43 4.54
CA GLN A 165 15.98 3.99 4.84
C GLN A 165 15.24 3.20 3.74
N MET A 166 14.17 3.76 3.18
CA MET A 166 13.43 3.15 2.07
C MET A 166 14.29 3.04 0.80
N ARG A 167 15.08 4.06 0.47
CA ARG A 167 16.01 3.99 -0.67
C ARG A 167 17.04 2.86 -0.49
N LEU A 168 17.60 2.73 0.71
CA LEU A 168 18.56 1.66 1.02
C LEU A 168 17.89 0.28 0.92
N LEU A 169 16.76 0.09 1.60
CA LEU A 169 16.02 -1.16 1.61
C LEU A 169 15.65 -1.62 0.20
N LEU A 170 15.09 -0.75 -0.62
CA LEU A 170 14.68 -1.11 -1.98
C LEU A 170 15.88 -1.43 -2.88
N GLY A 171 17.00 -0.71 -2.70
CA GLY A 171 18.26 -1.02 -3.38
C GLY A 171 18.82 -2.40 -2.98
N GLU A 172 18.80 -2.74 -1.68
CA GLU A 172 19.22 -4.06 -1.16
C GLU A 172 18.31 -5.19 -1.68
N GLU A 173 17.00 -4.93 -1.80
CA GLU A 173 16.04 -5.89 -2.37
C GLU A 173 16.08 -5.94 -3.91
N GLY A 174 17.00 -5.20 -4.57
CA GLY A 174 17.29 -5.32 -6.01
C GLY A 174 16.43 -4.43 -6.90
N TYR A 175 15.73 -3.45 -6.35
CA TYR A 175 14.99 -2.44 -7.10
C TYR A 175 15.92 -1.30 -7.55
N THR A 176 15.49 -0.59 -8.60
CA THR A 176 16.21 0.55 -9.20
C THR A 176 15.28 1.75 -9.38
N ASP A 177 15.86 2.87 -9.77
CA ASP A 177 15.10 4.10 -10.07
C ASP A 177 14.20 4.52 -8.92
N THR A 178 14.71 4.44 -7.68
CA THR A 178 13.93 4.78 -6.48
C THR A 178 13.74 6.28 -6.37
N GLU A 179 12.51 6.73 -6.61
CA GLU A 179 12.06 8.10 -6.42
C GLU A 179 11.35 8.24 -5.09
N VAL A 180 11.66 9.32 -4.36
CA VAL A 180 10.86 9.77 -3.20
C VAL A 180 10.12 11.03 -3.63
N ARG A 181 8.82 11.06 -3.42
CA ARG A 181 7.97 12.22 -3.69
C ARG A 181 7.47 12.82 -2.38
N GLU A 182 7.42 14.13 -2.35
CA GLU A 182 6.86 14.90 -1.24
C GLU A 182 5.35 15.08 -1.46
N ASP A 183 4.61 15.17 -0.35
CA ASP A 183 3.20 15.57 -0.36
C ASP A 183 3.06 17.09 -0.58
N LEU A 184 1.83 17.57 -0.71
CA LEU A 184 1.52 18.99 -0.87
C LEU A 184 2.03 19.89 0.28
N ASN A 185 2.43 19.28 1.41
CA ASN A 185 3.03 19.97 2.55
C ASN A 185 4.58 19.97 2.50
N GLY A 186 5.18 19.41 1.44
CA GLY A 186 6.64 19.31 1.27
C GLY A 186 7.30 18.24 2.15
N LYS A 187 6.55 17.23 2.57
CA LYS A 187 7.07 16.11 3.37
C LYS A 187 7.24 14.85 2.51
N PRO A 188 8.37 14.14 2.62
CA PRO A 188 8.51 12.83 1.98
C PRO A 188 7.35 11.90 2.36
N ARG A 189 6.56 11.47 1.39
CA ARG A 189 5.35 10.70 1.66
C ARG A 189 5.17 9.49 0.77
N MET A 190 5.77 9.48 -0.40
CA MET A 190 5.61 8.41 -1.37
C MET A 190 6.97 7.94 -1.88
N VAL A 191 7.08 6.66 -2.12
CA VAL A 191 8.23 6.05 -2.79
C VAL A 191 7.74 5.22 -3.96
N CYS A 192 8.38 5.41 -5.12
CA CYS A 192 8.22 4.54 -6.27
C CYS A 192 9.58 3.91 -6.62
N SER A 193 9.60 2.62 -6.94
CA SER A 193 10.82 1.94 -7.36
C SER A 193 10.53 0.85 -8.40
N ARG A 194 11.46 0.63 -9.32
CA ARG A 194 11.31 -0.29 -10.45
C ARG A 194 11.98 -1.63 -10.18
N MET A 195 11.29 -2.72 -10.52
CA MET A 195 11.89 -4.06 -10.60
C MET A 195 12.81 -4.16 -11.81
N LYS A 196 14.02 -4.69 -11.61
CA LYS A 196 14.96 -4.97 -12.70
C LYS A 196 14.46 -6.01 -13.68
#